data_b0ebbbf889c25b4877e88e6a21886759
#
_entry.id   b0ebbbf889c25b4877e88e6a21886759
#
_cell.length_a   1.000
_cell.length_b   1.000
_cell.length_c   1.000
_cell.angle_alpha   90.00
_cell.angle_beta   90.00
_cell.angle_gamma   90.00
#
_symmetry.space_group_name_H-M   'P 1'
#
loop_
_entity.id
_entity.type
_entity.pdbx_description
1 polymer ?
#
loop_
_entity_poly.entity_id
_entity_poly.type
_entity_poly.pdbx_seq_one_letter_code
_entity_poly.pdbx_strand_id
1 'polypeptide(L)'
;MKNNSITILGAGLIGSLMAIYLKRQGLDVHIYDKRPDKRKTPYYEGGRSINMALSHRGWKSLEQVGLKDKVLPLAIPMYGRKIHDEHGGTTFIPYGKANQAIYSISRGKFNQLLVEEAEHLGATVHFEHKCLDVDFQDNEVTFETPTGEIRLNPNVVIGADGAYSALRMSMQKQVRVNYKQEFIPHGYKELTIPATAAGEFAMDPHALHI
;
A
#
# COMPACT_ATOMS: atom_id res chain seq x y z
N MET A 1 21.66 -3.11 -26.21
CA MET A 1 21.36 -3.64 -24.83
C MET A 1 19.86 -3.57 -24.66
N LYS A 2 19.18 -4.68 -24.35
CA LYS A 2 17.73 -4.61 -24.01
C LYS A 2 17.60 -3.72 -22.78
N ASN A 3 16.86 -2.65 -22.90
CA ASN A 3 16.55 -1.77 -21.80
C ASN A 3 15.69 -2.58 -20.80
N ASN A 4 16.26 -2.98 -19.66
CA ASN A 4 15.56 -3.78 -18.62
C ASN A 4 14.71 -2.89 -17.71
N SER A 5 14.20 -1.79 -18.23
CA SER A 5 13.41 -0.82 -17.48
C SER A 5 11.97 -1.32 -17.28
N ILE A 6 11.50 -1.27 -16.03
CA ILE A 6 10.15 -1.61 -15.63
C ILE A 6 9.46 -0.37 -15.06
N THR A 7 8.28 -0.09 -15.58
CA THR A 7 7.40 0.97 -15.08
C THR A 7 6.33 0.39 -14.19
N ILE A 8 6.21 0.92 -12.97
CA ILE A 8 5.16 0.55 -12.01
C ILE A 8 4.21 1.74 -11.86
N LEU A 9 2.93 1.51 -12.07
CA LEU A 9 1.88 2.50 -11.84
C LEU A 9 1.37 2.36 -10.41
N GLY A 10 1.63 3.37 -9.57
CA GLY A 10 1.23 3.46 -8.17
C GLY A 10 2.35 3.14 -7.18
N ALA A 11 2.73 4.13 -6.35
CA ALA A 11 3.66 4.02 -5.21
C ALA A 11 2.92 3.65 -3.90
N GLY A 12 1.87 2.83 -3.99
CA GLY A 12 1.22 2.23 -2.84
C GLY A 12 2.04 1.09 -2.25
N LEU A 13 1.51 0.42 -1.22
CA LEU A 13 2.21 -0.70 -0.56
C LEU A 13 2.66 -1.78 -1.54
N ILE A 14 1.80 -2.13 -2.50
CA ILE A 14 2.10 -3.17 -3.49
C ILE A 14 3.16 -2.71 -4.48
N GLY A 15 3.01 -1.50 -5.06
CA GLY A 15 3.97 -1.00 -6.05
C GLY A 15 5.35 -0.77 -5.46
N SER A 16 5.43 -0.19 -4.26
CA SER A 16 6.71 0.03 -3.58
C SER A 16 7.39 -1.28 -3.19
N LEU A 17 6.63 -2.26 -2.66
CA LEU A 17 7.19 -3.57 -2.35
C LEU A 17 7.63 -4.32 -3.61
N MET A 18 6.85 -4.25 -4.69
CA MET A 18 7.22 -4.84 -6.00
C MET A 18 8.53 -4.22 -6.51
N ALA A 19 8.68 -2.91 -6.42
CA ALA A 19 9.90 -2.22 -6.82
C ALA A 19 11.12 -2.74 -6.06
N ILE A 20 11.00 -2.97 -4.74
CA ILE A 20 12.06 -3.55 -3.92
C ILE A 20 12.46 -4.94 -4.42
N TYR A 21 11.49 -5.81 -4.71
CA TYR A 21 11.76 -7.13 -5.28
C TYR A 21 12.51 -7.05 -6.61
N LEU A 22 12.06 -6.19 -7.51
CA LEU A 22 12.64 -6.02 -8.85
C LEU A 22 14.03 -5.39 -8.79
N LYS A 23 14.24 -4.40 -7.93
CA LYS A 23 15.57 -3.80 -7.71
C LYS A 23 16.58 -4.82 -7.18
N ARG A 24 16.17 -5.73 -6.31
CA ARG A 24 17.03 -6.82 -5.82
C ARG A 24 17.39 -7.83 -6.91
N GLN A 25 16.65 -7.89 -8.02
CA GLN A 25 16.98 -8.65 -9.21
C GLN A 25 17.85 -7.87 -10.21
N GLY A 26 18.29 -6.66 -9.86
CA GLY A 26 19.14 -5.82 -10.71
C GLY A 26 18.39 -5.13 -11.85
N LEU A 27 17.05 -5.07 -11.78
CA LEU A 27 16.25 -4.41 -12.82
C LEU A 27 16.23 -2.88 -12.61
N ASP A 28 16.08 -2.15 -13.70
CA ASP A 28 15.84 -0.71 -13.64
C ASP A 28 14.35 -0.46 -13.43
N VAL A 29 13.98 0.30 -12.35
CA VAL A 29 12.61 0.43 -11.91
C VAL A 29 12.22 1.89 -11.74
N HIS A 30 11.13 2.28 -12.41
CA HIS A 30 10.49 3.59 -12.28
C HIS A 30 9.07 3.41 -11.76
N ILE A 31 8.72 4.14 -10.70
CA ILE A 31 7.37 4.13 -10.11
C ILE A 31 6.71 5.48 -10.38
N TYR A 32 5.48 5.48 -10.86
CA TYR A 32 4.69 6.69 -11.12
C TYR A 32 3.46 6.72 -10.23
N ASP A 33 3.30 7.77 -9.41
CA ASP A 33 2.14 7.93 -8.53
C ASP A 33 1.48 9.29 -8.75
N LYS A 34 0.15 9.31 -8.82
CA LYS A 34 -0.64 10.53 -8.99
C LYS A 34 -0.61 11.47 -7.78
N ARG A 35 -0.25 10.95 -6.62
CA ARG A 35 -0.23 11.71 -5.37
C ARG A 35 1.10 12.47 -5.24
N PRO A 36 1.10 13.59 -4.50
CA PRO A 36 2.33 14.23 -4.10
C PRO A 36 3.14 13.34 -3.12
N ASP A 37 4.41 13.64 -2.99
CA ASP A 37 5.26 13.00 -2.00
C ASP A 37 4.82 13.39 -0.58
N LYS A 38 4.23 12.46 0.13
CA LYS A 38 3.71 12.69 1.50
C LYS A 38 4.80 13.05 2.52
N ARG A 39 6.05 12.76 2.23
CA ARG A 39 7.20 13.14 3.07
C ARG A 39 7.46 14.63 3.02
N LYS A 40 7.12 15.26 1.88
CA LYS A 40 7.25 16.71 1.63
C LYS A 40 5.97 17.49 1.91
N THR A 41 4.84 16.84 1.95
CA THR A 41 3.50 17.43 2.12
C THR A 41 2.75 16.77 3.28
N PRO A 42 3.12 17.04 4.54
CA PRO A 42 2.57 16.36 5.72
C PRO A 42 1.06 16.57 5.92
N TYR A 43 0.49 17.63 5.36
CA TYR A 43 -0.95 17.96 5.45
C TYR A 43 -1.77 17.53 4.24
N TYR A 44 -1.23 16.65 3.38
CA TYR A 44 -2.02 16.15 2.25
C TYR A 44 -3.19 15.27 2.74
N GLU A 45 -4.40 15.77 2.59
CA GLU A 45 -5.65 15.11 3.01
C GLU A 45 -6.07 13.92 2.10
N GLY A 46 -5.27 13.53 1.17
CA GLY A 46 -5.52 12.48 0.18
C GLY A 46 -5.56 11.08 0.76
N GLY A 47 -6.67 10.73 1.36
CA GLY A 47 -6.97 9.41 1.88
C GLY A 47 -6.65 9.24 3.37
N ARG A 48 -7.58 8.65 4.09
CA ARG A 48 -7.43 8.32 5.50
C ARG A 48 -6.34 7.26 5.68
N SER A 49 -5.44 7.49 6.62
CA SER A 49 -4.41 6.53 6.98
C SER A 49 -4.99 5.60 8.05
N ILE A 50 -5.58 4.50 7.62
CA ILE A 50 -6.06 3.45 8.54
C ILE A 50 -4.90 2.56 9.01
N ASN A 51 -5.05 1.96 10.18
CA ASN A 51 -4.21 0.86 10.59
C ASN A 51 -4.58 -0.40 9.81
N MET A 52 -3.56 -1.19 9.49
CA MET A 52 -3.71 -2.45 8.77
C MET A 52 -3.34 -3.61 9.68
N ALA A 53 -3.95 -4.77 9.43
CA ALA A 53 -3.54 -6.02 10.04
C ALA A 53 -2.52 -6.72 9.14
N LEU A 54 -1.26 -6.75 9.57
CA LEU A 54 -0.19 -7.48 8.90
C LEU A 54 -0.18 -8.92 9.41
N SER A 55 -0.51 -9.86 8.53
CA SER A 55 -0.57 -11.30 8.82
C SER A 55 0.75 -11.98 8.56
N HIS A 56 0.84 -13.28 8.90
CA HIS A 56 2.00 -14.12 8.58
C HIS A 56 2.40 -14.06 7.09
N ARG A 57 1.44 -13.99 6.17
CA ARG A 57 1.74 -13.87 4.73
C ARG A 57 2.46 -12.55 4.41
N GLY A 58 2.03 -11.46 5.02
CA GLY A 58 2.69 -10.16 4.87
C GLY A 58 4.11 -10.18 5.43
N TRP A 59 4.32 -10.76 6.60
CA TRP A 59 5.66 -10.92 7.18
C TRP A 59 6.59 -11.73 6.28
N LYS A 60 6.11 -12.85 5.72
CA LYS A 60 6.90 -13.66 4.79
C LYS A 60 7.39 -12.85 3.59
N SER A 61 6.54 -11.99 3.03
CA SER A 61 6.93 -11.11 1.91
C SER A 61 8.01 -10.11 2.31
N LEU A 62 7.94 -9.57 3.52
CA LEU A 62 8.94 -8.64 4.05
C LEU A 62 10.26 -9.34 4.39
N GLU A 63 10.20 -10.56 4.93
CA GLU A 63 11.38 -11.40 5.19
C GLU A 63 12.17 -11.70 3.93
N GLN A 64 11.47 -12.03 2.83
CA GLN A 64 12.10 -12.33 1.54
C GLN A 64 12.92 -11.15 0.97
N VAL A 65 12.56 -9.94 1.32
CA VAL A 65 13.28 -8.72 0.93
C VAL A 65 14.06 -8.09 2.09
N GLY A 66 14.25 -8.81 3.20
CA GLY A 66 15.07 -8.38 4.34
C GLY A 66 14.55 -7.12 5.05
N LEU A 67 13.23 -6.88 5.04
CA LEU A 67 12.61 -5.70 5.67
C LEU A 67 11.94 -5.99 7.01
N LYS A 68 11.92 -7.25 7.47
CA LYS A 68 11.25 -7.61 8.71
C LYS A 68 11.70 -6.76 9.89
N ASP A 69 13.01 -6.64 10.11
CA ASP A 69 13.56 -5.95 11.26
C ASP A 69 13.35 -4.42 11.21
N LYS A 70 13.21 -3.86 10.00
CA LYS A 70 12.88 -2.44 9.81
C LYS A 70 11.39 -2.15 10.04
N VAL A 71 10.52 -3.11 9.73
CA VAL A 71 9.06 -2.96 9.85
C VAL A 71 8.57 -3.32 11.24
N LEU A 72 9.20 -4.27 11.93
CA LEU A 72 8.78 -4.76 13.23
C LEU A 72 8.59 -3.65 14.29
N PRO A 73 9.47 -2.64 14.42
CA PRO A 73 9.30 -1.54 15.38
C PRO A 73 8.08 -0.65 15.10
N LEU A 74 7.53 -0.68 13.88
CA LEU A 74 6.35 0.09 13.49
C LEU A 74 5.03 -0.66 13.75
N ALA A 75 5.11 -1.93 14.15
CA ALA A 75 3.99 -2.84 14.23
C ALA A 75 3.70 -3.25 15.67
N ILE A 76 2.43 -3.26 16.05
CA ILE A 76 1.96 -3.66 17.37
C ILE A 76 1.34 -5.06 17.27
N PRO A 77 1.83 -6.07 18.00
CA PRO A 77 1.25 -7.40 17.98
C PRO A 77 -0.13 -7.40 18.64
N MET A 78 -1.12 -7.96 17.96
CA MET A 78 -2.45 -8.23 18.48
C MET A 78 -2.64 -9.75 18.58
N TYR A 79 -2.85 -10.25 19.78
CA TYR A 79 -2.93 -11.69 20.04
C TYR A 79 -4.32 -12.27 19.88
N GLY A 80 -5.36 -11.42 19.80
CA GLY A 80 -6.73 -11.84 19.63
C GLY A 80 -7.67 -10.67 19.37
N ARG A 81 -8.95 -11.00 19.38
CA ARG A 81 -10.07 -10.04 19.34
C ARG A 81 -10.61 -9.84 20.74
N LYS A 82 -10.89 -8.60 21.11
CA LYS A 82 -11.60 -8.24 22.32
C LYS A 82 -12.97 -7.72 21.92
N ILE A 83 -13.97 -8.55 22.14
CA ILE A 83 -15.36 -8.25 21.82
C ILE A 83 -15.95 -7.49 23.00
N HIS A 84 -16.62 -6.39 22.73
CA HIS A 84 -17.35 -5.59 23.72
C HIS A 84 -18.84 -5.81 23.53
N ASP A 85 -19.52 -6.13 24.60
CA ASP A 85 -20.98 -6.19 24.60
C ASP A 85 -21.61 -4.83 24.96
N GLU A 86 -22.91 -4.70 24.76
CA GLU A 86 -23.66 -3.47 25.04
C GLU A 86 -23.76 -3.14 26.56
N HIS A 87 -23.41 -4.07 27.44
CA HIS A 87 -23.42 -3.89 28.90
C HIS A 87 -22.01 -3.59 29.47
N GLY A 88 -20.99 -3.45 28.58
CA GLY A 88 -19.61 -3.18 28.99
C GLY A 88 -18.80 -4.43 29.35
N GLY A 89 -19.37 -5.62 29.21
CA GLY A 89 -18.64 -6.88 29.33
C GLY A 89 -17.65 -7.05 28.16
N THR A 90 -16.57 -7.79 28.40
CA THR A 90 -15.58 -8.07 27.36
C THR A 90 -15.23 -9.55 27.29
N THR A 91 -15.09 -10.07 26.08
CA THR A 91 -14.63 -11.44 25.83
C THR A 91 -13.40 -11.41 24.92
N PHE A 92 -12.34 -12.11 25.32
CA PHE A 92 -11.12 -12.22 24.50
C PHE A 92 -11.11 -13.55 23.73
N ILE A 93 -10.93 -13.45 22.41
CA ILE A 93 -10.83 -14.61 21.50
C ILE A 93 -9.45 -14.59 20.85
N PRO A 94 -8.54 -15.52 21.20
CA PRO A 94 -7.19 -15.57 20.64
C PRO A 94 -7.21 -15.93 19.14
N TYR A 95 -6.24 -15.40 18.38
CA TYR A 95 -6.08 -15.73 16.96
C TYR A 95 -5.47 -17.11 16.72
N GLY A 96 -4.82 -17.69 17.70
CA GLY A 96 -4.16 -18.97 17.53
C GLY A 96 -3.56 -19.48 18.84
N LYS A 97 -2.48 -20.27 18.74
CA LYS A 97 -1.72 -20.76 19.88
C LYS A 97 -0.99 -19.61 20.58
N ALA A 98 -0.47 -19.88 21.79
CA ALA A 98 0.34 -18.91 22.54
C ALA A 98 1.43 -18.29 21.65
N ASN A 99 1.59 -16.97 21.74
CA ASN A 99 2.54 -16.16 20.96
C ASN A 99 2.25 -16.00 19.45
N GLN A 100 1.10 -16.45 18.95
CA GLN A 100 0.69 -16.14 17.59
C GLN A 100 -0.11 -14.83 17.58
N ALA A 101 0.28 -13.92 16.71
CA ALA A 101 -0.34 -12.59 16.59
C ALA A 101 -0.49 -12.18 15.12
N ILE A 102 -1.46 -11.32 14.85
CA ILE A 102 -1.44 -10.42 13.71
C ILE A 102 -0.95 -9.06 14.21
N TYR A 103 -0.45 -8.21 13.32
CA TYR A 103 0.19 -6.98 13.75
C TYR A 103 -0.54 -5.78 13.21
N SER A 104 -0.93 -4.86 14.10
CA SER A 104 -1.45 -3.55 13.69
C SER A 104 -0.30 -2.66 13.24
N ILE A 105 -0.41 -2.07 12.06
CA ILE A 105 0.60 -1.16 11.53
C ILE A 105 -0.06 0.03 10.83
N SER A 106 0.45 1.23 11.04
CA SER A 106 0.00 2.41 10.30
C SER A 106 0.31 2.26 8.82
N ARG A 107 -0.73 2.26 7.98
CA ARG A 107 -0.59 2.18 6.52
C ARG A 107 0.30 3.29 5.96
N GLY A 108 0.17 4.50 6.49
CA GLY A 108 0.96 5.65 6.03
C GLY A 108 2.44 5.47 6.31
N LYS A 109 2.81 5.18 7.57
CA LYS A 109 4.21 4.96 7.98
C LYS A 109 4.82 3.77 7.25
N PHE A 110 4.06 2.70 7.09
CA PHE A 110 4.52 1.51 6.37
C PHE A 110 4.76 1.79 4.87
N ASN A 111 3.84 2.51 4.21
CA ASN A 111 4.04 2.91 2.82
C ASN A 111 5.26 3.83 2.64
N GLN A 112 5.44 4.79 3.55
CA GLN A 112 6.61 5.67 3.53
C GLN A 112 7.91 4.86 3.61
N LEU A 113 8.04 3.94 4.56
CA LEU A 113 9.19 3.05 4.68
C LEU A 113 9.45 2.27 3.40
N LEU A 114 8.42 1.70 2.77
CA LEU A 114 8.60 0.94 1.53
C LEU A 114 9.05 1.81 0.35
N VAL A 115 8.55 3.04 0.25
CA VAL A 115 9.00 4.00 -0.77
C VAL A 115 10.47 4.35 -0.55
N GLU A 116 10.85 4.69 0.67
CA GLU A 116 12.24 5.03 1.04
C GLU A 116 13.20 3.86 0.76
N GLU A 117 12.81 2.63 1.07
CA GLU A 117 13.61 1.45 0.76
C GLU A 117 13.73 1.18 -0.74
N ALA A 118 12.66 1.41 -1.51
CA ALA A 118 12.72 1.28 -2.97
C ALA A 118 13.71 2.30 -3.57
N GLU A 119 13.66 3.55 -3.13
CA GLU A 119 14.60 4.61 -3.56
C GLU A 119 16.04 4.32 -3.10
N HIS A 120 16.23 3.83 -1.88
CA HIS A 120 17.53 3.44 -1.36
C HIS A 120 18.18 2.33 -2.21
N LEU A 121 17.39 1.42 -2.74
CA LEU A 121 17.83 0.39 -3.68
C LEU A 121 18.00 0.90 -5.13
N GLY A 122 17.74 2.19 -5.37
CA GLY A 122 17.93 2.84 -6.66
C GLY A 122 16.70 2.78 -7.58
N ALA A 123 15.50 2.58 -7.07
CA ALA A 123 14.29 2.84 -7.84
C ALA A 123 14.04 4.35 -7.94
N THR A 124 13.54 4.81 -9.08
CA THR A 124 13.14 6.21 -9.27
C THR A 124 11.65 6.35 -9.06
N VAL A 125 11.23 7.23 -8.13
CA VAL A 125 9.81 7.47 -7.85
C VAL A 125 9.41 8.85 -8.38
N HIS A 126 8.44 8.86 -9.30
CA HIS A 126 7.85 10.04 -9.91
C HIS A 126 6.49 10.30 -9.28
N PHE A 127 6.43 11.26 -8.36
CA PHE A 127 5.18 11.72 -7.76
C PHE A 127 4.47 12.73 -8.69
N GLU A 128 3.18 12.97 -8.44
CA GLU A 128 2.32 13.87 -9.23
C GLU A 128 2.25 13.50 -10.72
N HIS A 129 2.39 12.20 -11.01
CA HIS A 129 2.27 11.62 -12.34
C HIS A 129 1.04 10.71 -12.37
N LYS A 130 -0.08 11.25 -12.83
CA LYS A 130 -1.34 10.52 -12.92
C LYS A 130 -1.44 9.82 -14.27
N CYS A 131 -1.42 8.49 -14.26
CA CYS A 131 -1.69 7.71 -15.47
C CYS A 131 -3.11 8.01 -15.97
N LEU A 132 -3.20 8.46 -17.22
CA LEU A 132 -4.46 8.75 -17.90
C LEU A 132 -4.90 7.57 -18.75
N ASP A 133 -3.98 7.01 -19.53
CA ASP A 133 -4.26 5.91 -20.45
C ASP A 133 -3.01 5.06 -20.69
N VAL A 134 -3.23 3.83 -21.15
CA VAL A 134 -2.19 2.91 -21.60
C VAL A 134 -2.60 2.31 -22.94
N ASP A 135 -1.84 2.56 -23.99
CA ASP A 135 -2.00 1.93 -25.28
C ASP A 135 -1.18 0.64 -25.33
N PHE A 136 -1.86 -0.49 -25.50
CA PHE A 136 -1.21 -1.80 -25.55
C PHE A 136 -0.67 -2.16 -26.94
N GLN A 137 -1.06 -1.45 -27.99
CA GLN A 137 -0.54 -1.64 -29.35
C GLN A 137 0.84 -0.98 -29.52
N ASP A 138 0.92 0.28 -29.09
CA ASP A 138 2.13 1.08 -29.20
C ASP A 138 3.00 1.01 -27.92
N ASN A 139 2.52 0.29 -26.90
CA ASN A 139 3.15 0.21 -25.57
C ASN A 139 3.45 1.60 -25.00
N GLU A 140 2.49 2.51 -25.13
CA GLU A 140 2.59 3.89 -24.68
C GLU A 140 1.78 4.10 -23.42
N VAL A 141 2.35 4.82 -22.44
CA VAL A 141 1.66 5.28 -21.23
C VAL A 141 1.61 6.79 -21.23
N THR A 142 0.40 7.33 -21.11
CA THR A 142 0.15 8.77 -20.99
C THR A 142 -0.05 9.18 -19.55
N PHE A 143 0.69 10.19 -19.12
CA PHE A 143 0.58 10.78 -17.77
C PHE A 143 0.21 12.25 -17.82
N GLU A 144 -0.66 12.65 -16.91
CA GLU A 144 -0.87 14.05 -16.52
C GLU A 144 0.12 14.40 -15.40
N THR A 145 0.86 15.50 -15.59
CA THR A 145 1.84 16.02 -14.62
C THR A 145 1.57 17.50 -14.35
N PRO A 146 2.17 18.12 -13.31
CA PRO A 146 2.02 19.56 -13.06
C PRO A 146 2.46 20.47 -14.23
N THR A 147 3.30 19.97 -15.11
CA THR A 147 3.82 20.73 -16.26
C THR A 147 3.14 20.40 -17.58
N GLY A 148 2.12 19.54 -17.55
CA GLY A 148 1.38 19.12 -18.73
C GLY A 148 1.41 17.61 -18.94
N GLU A 149 0.96 17.16 -20.09
CA GLU A 149 0.89 15.75 -20.46
C GLU A 149 2.25 15.26 -20.98
N ILE A 150 2.66 14.07 -20.56
CA ILE A 150 3.84 13.38 -21.08
C ILE A 150 3.47 11.97 -21.54
N ARG A 151 4.24 11.42 -22.49
CA ARG A 151 4.08 10.07 -22.99
C ARG A 151 5.40 9.30 -22.90
N LEU A 152 5.31 8.05 -22.49
CA LEU A 152 6.45 7.17 -22.33
C LEU A 152 6.16 5.84 -23.01
N ASN A 153 7.19 5.22 -23.56
CA ASN A 153 7.11 3.87 -24.14
C ASN A 153 7.95 2.89 -23.31
N PRO A 154 7.43 2.41 -22.16
CA PRO A 154 8.16 1.47 -21.30
C PRO A 154 8.19 0.07 -21.90
N ASN A 155 9.21 -0.72 -21.54
CA ASN A 155 9.28 -2.12 -21.98
C ASN A 155 8.24 -3.01 -21.27
N VAL A 156 8.02 -2.75 -19.98
CA VAL A 156 7.07 -3.49 -19.15
C VAL A 156 6.32 -2.50 -18.26
N VAL A 157 5.01 -2.65 -18.19
CA VAL A 157 4.14 -1.89 -17.28
C VAL A 157 3.50 -2.81 -16.27
N ILE A 158 3.62 -2.48 -14.99
CA ILE A 158 2.98 -3.19 -13.88
C ILE A 158 1.95 -2.26 -13.23
N GLY A 159 0.67 -2.67 -13.20
CA GLY A 159 -0.39 -1.93 -12.53
C GLY A 159 -0.46 -2.25 -11.05
N ALA A 160 -0.17 -1.26 -10.20
CA ALA A 160 -0.35 -1.28 -8.75
C ALA A 160 -1.13 -0.03 -8.26
N ASP A 161 -1.90 0.58 -9.15
CA ASP A 161 -2.60 1.85 -9.02
C ASP A 161 -3.97 1.75 -8.31
N GLY A 162 -4.28 0.56 -7.78
CA GLY A 162 -5.34 0.35 -6.79
C GLY A 162 -6.74 0.13 -7.37
N ALA A 163 -7.76 0.41 -6.55
CA ALA A 163 -9.16 0.10 -6.89
C ALA A 163 -9.66 0.80 -8.15
N TYR A 164 -9.19 2.01 -8.41
CA TYR A 164 -9.53 2.80 -9.60
C TYR A 164 -8.40 2.82 -10.62
N SER A 165 -7.84 1.65 -10.89
CA SER A 165 -6.70 1.46 -11.79
C SER A 165 -6.98 1.97 -13.20
N ALA A 166 -6.19 2.92 -13.66
CA ALA A 166 -6.25 3.44 -15.03
C ALA A 166 -5.77 2.37 -16.03
N LEU A 167 -4.71 1.62 -15.68
CA LEU A 167 -4.23 0.50 -16.49
C LEU A 167 -5.34 -0.53 -16.73
N ARG A 168 -6.07 -0.94 -15.69
CA ARG A 168 -7.16 -1.89 -15.84
C ARG A 168 -8.29 -1.32 -16.73
N MET A 169 -8.60 -0.03 -16.60
CA MET A 169 -9.61 0.62 -17.44
C MET A 169 -9.20 0.64 -18.90
N SER A 170 -7.94 0.96 -19.21
CA SER A 170 -7.39 0.90 -20.57
C SER A 170 -7.41 -0.53 -21.12
N MET A 171 -7.04 -1.50 -20.27
CA MET A 171 -7.08 -2.93 -20.62
C MET A 171 -8.50 -3.40 -21.00
N GLN A 172 -9.52 -2.98 -20.26
CA GLN A 172 -10.91 -3.33 -20.55
C GLN A 172 -11.43 -2.76 -21.88
N LYS A 173 -10.88 -1.64 -22.34
CA LYS A 173 -11.24 -1.03 -23.63
C LYS A 173 -10.59 -1.74 -24.81
N GLN A 174 -9.39 -2.28 -24.64
CA GLN A 174 -8.54 -2.76 -25.74
C GLN A 174 -8.45 -4.28 -25.81
N VAL A 175 -8.67 -4.98 -24.68
CA VAL A 175 -8.52 -6.44 -24.58
C VAL A 175 -9.80 -7.06 -23.99
N ARG A 176 -10.16 -8.25 -24.47
CA ARG A 176 -11.27 -9.02 -23.87
C ARG A 176 -10.85 -9.54 -22.50
N VAL A 177 -11.39 -8.92 -21.45
CA VAL A 177 -11.18 -9.33 -20.04
C VAL A 177 -12.53 -9.46 -19.34
N ASN A 178 -12.69 -10.48 -18.53
CA ASN A 178 -13.83 -10.60 -17.64
C ASN A 178 -13.56 -9.75 -16.38
N TYR A 179 -14.41 -8.78 -16.14
CA TYR A 179 -14.34 -7.92 -14.95
C TYR A 179 -15.69 -7.87 -14.27
N LYS A 180 -15.71 -8.07 -12.95
CA LYS A 180 -16.89 -7.93 -12.11
C LYS A 180 -16.57 -6.98 -10.96
N GLN A 181 -17.44 -6.01 -10.74
CA GLN A 181 -17.40 -5.09 -9.60
C GLN A 181 -18.75 -5.13 -8.91
N GLU A 182 -18.76 -5.43 -7.63
CA GLU A 182 -19.97 -5.44 -6.80
C GLU A 182 -19.75 -4.51 -5.61
N PHE A 183 -20.74 -3.68 -5.34
CA PHE A 183 -20.78 -2.86 -4.13
C PHE A 183 -21.57 -3.61 -3.06
N ILE A 184 -20.96 -3.79 -1.89
CA ILE A 184 -21.67 -4.34 -0.75
C ILE A 184 -22.62 -3.27 -0.18
N PRO A 185 -23.78 -3.66 0.38
CA PRO A 185 -24.76 -2.69 0.92
C PRO A 185 -24.35 -2.08 2.26
N HIS A 186 -23.10 -2.22 2.67
CA HIS A 186 -22.57 -1.72 3.93
C HIS A 186 -21.54 -0.64 3.71
N GLY A 187 -21.63 0.43 4.49
CA GLY A 187 -20.59 1.46 4.57
C GLY A 187 -19.53 1.12 5.63
N TYR A 188 -18.35 1.67 5.46
CA TYR A 188 -17.26 1.62 6.43
C TYR A 188 -17.04 3.01 7.03
N LYS A 189 -17.05 3.11 8.37
CA LYS A 189 -16.76 4.35 9.10
C LYS A 189 -15.55 4.14 9.97
N GLU A 190 -14.52 4.95 9.76
CA GLU A 190 -13.34 5.01 10.60
C GLU A 190 -13.58 5.97 11.75
N LEU A 191 -13.31 5.53 12.98
CA LEU A 191 -13.38 6.33 14.19
C LEU A 191 -12.01 6.31 14.85
N THR A 192 -11.64 7.45 15.46
CA THR A 192 -10.38 7.59 16.19
C THR A 192 -10.67 7.80 17.67
N ILE A 193 -10.05 7.00 18.51
CA ILE A 193 -10.03 7.21 19.96
C ILE A 193 -8.71 7.92 20.27
N PRO A 194 -8.75 9.15 20.81
CA PRO A 194 -7.53 9.87 21.18
C PRO A 194 -6.81 9.17 22.34
N ALA A 195 -5.51 9.46 22.44
CA ALA A 195 -4.74 9.03 23.61
C ALA A 195 -5.31 9.61 24.89
N THR A 196 -5.05 8.94 26.02
CA THR A 196 -5.37 9.44 27.35
C THR A 196 -4.60 10.73 27.65
N ALA A 197 -4.96 11.46 28.72
CA ALA A 197 -4.23 12.65 29.16
C ALA A 197 -2.74 12.37 29.49
N ALA A 198 -2.40 11.12 29.81
CA ALA A 198 -1.02 10.67 30.01
C ALA A 198 -0.30 10.29 28.71
N GLY A 199 -0.95 10.39 27.54
CA GLY A 199 -0.38 10.01 26.25
C GLY A 199 -0.41 8.50 25.96
N GLU A 200 -1.11 7.72 26.78
CA GLU A 200 -1.21 6.27 26.64
C GLU A 200 -2.38 5.85 25.75
N PHE A 201 -2.38 4.60 25.30
CA PHE A 201 -3.53 4.03 24.61
C PHE A 201 -4.74 3.97 25.52
N ALA A 202 -5.88 4.44 25.05
CA ALA A 202 -7.15 4.39 25.80
C ALA A 202 -7.75 2.97 25.90
N MET A 203 -7.28 2.06 25.04
CA MET A 203 -7.68 0.66 24.99
C MET A 203 -6.45 -0.23 24.89
N ASP A 204 -6.59 -1.52 25.17
CA ASP A 204 -5.50 -2.49 25.06
C ASP A 204 -4.94 -2.54 23.61
N PRO A 205 -3.70 -2.12 23.37
CA PRO A 205 -3.13 -2.09 22.01
C PRO A 205 -2.84 -3.50 21.46
N HIS A 206 -2.83 -4.54 22.31
CA HIS A 206 -2.51 -5.91 21.96
C HIS A 206 -3.73 -6.76 21.58
N ALA A 207 -4.88 -6.13 21.37
CA ALA A 207 -6.10 -6.76 20.89
C ALA A 207 -6.74 -5.96 19.74
N LEU A 208 -7.43 -6.65 18.85
CA LEU A 208 -8.37 -6.01 17.94
C LEU A 208 -9.71 -5.86 18.67
N HIS A 209 -10.13 -4.65 18.91
CA HIS A 209 -11.41 -4.34 19.59
C HIS A 209 -12.56 -4.36 18.57
N ILE A 210 -13.65 -5.05 18.91
CA ILE A 210 -14.87 -5.18 18.09
C ILE A 210 -16.09 -4.96 18.99
#